data_b4a81400018b59317079dfe8613c565e
#
_entry.id   b4a81400018b59317079dfe8613c565e
#
_cell.length_a   1.000
_cell.length_b   1.000
_cell.length_c   1.000
_cell.angle_alpha   90.00
_cell.angle_beta   90.00
_cell.angle_gamma   90.00
#
_symmetry.space_group_name_H-M   'P 1'
#
loop_
_entity.id
_entity.type
_entity.pdbx_description
1 polymer ?
#
loop_
_entity_poly.entity_id
_entity_poly.type
_entity_poly.pdbx_seq_one_letter_code
_entity_poly.pdbx_strand_id
1 'polypeptide(L)'
;KKITINLAPADLPKEGGRYDLPIAVALLAASEQLTASNLEAYELVGELALTGALRGVPGAISSATEAIRAGRNIIVATENAAEVGLISKEGCFIADHLQTVCAFLEGKHALERPLAQDMASPTATADLRDVIGQEQGKRGLEITAAGGHNLLLIGPPGTGKTMLASRLSGILPPLSNEEALESAAILSLVNADTVQKRWQQRPFRSPHHSASLTAMVGGGAIPAPGEISLAHNGILFLDELPEFERRTLDALREPIESGQIHLSRTRAKITYPARFQLIAAMNP
;
A
#
# COMPACT_ATOMS: atom_id res chain seq x y z
N LYS A 1 -0.97 -14.72 39.10
CA LYS A 1 -2.25 -14.11 38.72
C LYS A 1 -2.67 -14.63 37.34
N LYS A 2 -3.98 -14.87 37.13
CA LYS A 2 -4.51 -15.22 35.79
C LYS A 2 -4.66 -13.94 35.01
N ILE A 3 -4.12 -13.92 33.76
CA ILE A 3 -4.23 -12.80 32.82
C ILE A 3 -5.21 -13.21 31.71
N THR A 4 -6.14 -12.36 31.39
CA THR A 4 -7.06 -12.56 30.27
C THR A 4 -6.89 -11.39 29.30
N ILE A 5 -6.57 -11.69 28.04
CA ILE A 5 -6.45 -10.70 26.98
C ILE A 5 -7.66 -10.85 26.08
N ASN A 6 -8.41 -9.75 25.90
CA ASN A 6 -9.53 -9.69 24.99
C ASN A 6 -9.22 -8.73 23.84
N LEU A 7 -9.15 -9.26 22.62
CA LEU A 7 -8.95 -8.49 21.39
C LEU A 7 -10.28 -8.43 20.64
N ALA A 8 -11.04 -7.37 20.87
CA ALA A 8 -12.29 -7.11 20.17
C ALA A 8 -12.00 -6.48 18.77
N PRO A 9 -12.91 -6.66 17.79
CA PRO A 9 -14.00 -7.61 17.73
C PRO A 9 -13.52 -9.05 17.45
N ALA A 10 -14.25 -10.07 17.90
CA ALA A 10 -13.81 -11.47 17.86
C ALA A 10 -13.79 -12.08 16.45
N ASP A 11 -14.55 -11.52 15.54
CA ASP A 11 -14.70 -11.96 14.15
C ASP A 11 -13.56 -11.54 13.21
N LEU A 12 -12.71 -10.59 13.64
CA LEU A 12 -11.56 -10.16 12.85
C LEU A 12 -10.31 -10.99 13.20
N PRO A 13 -9.60 -11.54 12.20
CA PRO A 13 -8.33 -12.22 12.41
C PRO A 13 -7.30 -11.26 13.04
N LYS A 14 -6.64 -11.70 14.12
CA LYS A 14 -5.53 -10.99 14.76
C LYS A 14 -4.27 -11.80 14.54
N GLU A 15 -3.73 -11.68 13.34
CA GLU A 15 -2.51 -12.39 12.94
C GLU A 15 -1.32 -11.42 12.88
N GLY A 16 -0.12 -11.98 13.14
CA GLY A 16 1.14 -11.24 13.17
C GLY A 16 1.40 -10.48 14.47
N GLY A 17 2.64 -10.02 14.61
CA GLY A 17 3.15 -9.35 15.82
C GLY A 17 2.66 -7.93 16.03
N ARG A 18 1.82 -7.35 15.15
CA ARG A 18 1.41 -5.94 15.25
C ARG A 18 0.72 -5.57 16.57
N TYR A 19 0.14 -6.54 17.26
CA TYR A 19 -0.54 -6.33 18.53
C TYR A 19 0.35 -6.59 19.76
N ASP A 20 1.60 -7.02 19.58
CA ASP A 20 2.48 -7.35 20.70
C ASP A 20 2.77 -6.12 21.58
N LEU A 21 3.10 -4.99 20.94
CA LEU A 21 3.35 -3.75 21.64
C LEU A 21 2.13 -3.26 22.44
N PRO A 22 0.92 -3.10 21.86
CA PRO A 22 -0.24 -2.67 22.62
C PRO A 22 -0.63 -3.66 23.73
N ILE A 23 -0.49 -4.97 23.51
CA ILE A 23 -0.74 -5.99 24.54
C ILE A 23 0.26 -5.84 25.68
N ALA A 24 1.55 -5.68 25.40
CA ALA A 24 2.57 -5.51 26.44
C ALA A 24 2.33 -4.25 27.27
N VAL A 25 2.05 -3.11 26.63
CA VAL A 25 1.74 -1.85 27.31
C VAL A 25 0.46 -1.96 28.17
N ALA A 26 -0.59 -2.59 27.64
CA ALA A 26 -1.83 -2.82 28.38
C ALA A 26 -1.62 -3.72 29.61
N LEU A 27 -0.77 -4.76 29.49
CA LEU A 27 -0.40 -5.63 30.62
C LEU A 27 0.37 -4.88 31.72
N LEU A 28 1.34 -4.05 31.31
CA LEU A 28 2.12 -3.24 32.26
C LEU A 28 1.22 -2.22 32.98
N ALA A 29 0.29 -1.58 32.29
CA ALA A 29 -0.68 -0.66 32.87
C ALA A 29 -1.65 -1.39 33.82
N ALA A 30 -2.21 -2.53 33.41
CA ALA A 30 -3.14 -3.31 34.24
C ALA A 30 -2.48 -3.94 35.49
N SER A 31 -1.16 -4.15 35.45
CA SER A 31 -0.37 -4.64 36.59
C SER A 31 0.22 -3.53 37.47
N GLU A 32 -0.10 -2.27 37.17
CA GLU A 32 0.39 -1.08 37.92
C GLU A 32 1.92 -0.88 37.79
N GLN A 33 2.53 -1.50 36.79
CA GLN A 33 3.97 -1.33 36.48
C GLN A 33 4.22 -0.13 35.56
N LEU A 34 3.21 0.36 34.89
CA LEU A 34 3.22 1.55 34.04
C LEU A 34 2.15 2.53 34.54
N THR A 35 2.58 3.72 34.94
CA THR A 35 1.68 4.79 35.37
C THR A 35 1.54 5.79 34.21
N ALA A 36 0.61 5.52 33.31
CA ALA A 36 0.33 6.40 32.17
C ALA A 36 -1.07 7.01 32.30
N SER A 37 -1.15 8.33 32.30
CA SER A 37 -2.41 9.07 32.49
C SER A 37 -3.21 9.30 31.22
N ASN A 38 -2.67 8.96 30.05
CA ASN A 38 -3.28 9.33 28.75
C ASN A 38 -3.10 8.25 27.65
N LEU A 39 -3.25 6.97 28.01
CA LEU A 39 -3.08 5.87 27.03
C LEU A 39 -4.08 5.96 25.87
N GLU A 40 -5.28 6.47 26.12
CA GLU A 40 -6.35 6.60 25.12
C GLU A 40 -6.02 7.57 23.97
N ALA A 41 -5.05 8.47 24.17
CA ALA A 41 -4.59 9.40 23.16
C ALA A 41 -3.63 8.75 22.14
N TYR A 42 -3.21 7.51 22.38
CA TYR A 42 -2.20 6.83 21.56
C TYR A 42 -2.71 5.52 20.97
N GLU A 43 -2.47 5.33 19.69
CA GLU A 43 -2.46 4.02 19.04
C GLU A 43 -1.03 3.44 19.11
N LEU A 44 -0.94 2.15 19.33
CA LEU A 44 0.35 1.45 19.44
C LEU A 44 0.38 0.32 18.39
N VAL A 45 1.42 0.29 17.57
CA VAL A 45 1.56 -0.72 16.50
C VAL A 45 3.02 -1.15 16.42
N GLY A 46 3.29 -2.44 16.59
CA GLY A 46 4.65 -2.98 16.49
C GLY A 46 4.75 -4.41 17.00
N GLU A 47 5.63 -5.18 16.37
CA GLU A 47 6.03 -6.50 16.84
C GLU A 47 7.08 -6.36 17.96
N LEU A 48 6.99 -7.20 18.98
CA LEU A 48 7.88 -7.15 20.12
C LEU A 48 8.79 -8.39 20.18
N ALA A 49 10.08 -8.18 20.02
CA ALA A 49 11.06 -9.22 20.25
C ALA A 49 11.19 -9.58 21.75
N LEU A 50 11.66 -10.78 22.07
CA LEU A 50 11.88 -11.22 23.46
C LEU A 50 12.83 -10.33 24.25
N THR A 51 13.71 -9.59 23.58
CA THR A 51 14.60 -8.60 24.19
C THR A 51 13.90 -7.31 24.59
N GLY A 52 12.68 -7.08 24.12
CA GLY A 52 11.96 -5.82 24.25
C GLY A 52 12.18 -4.86 23.05
N ALA A 53 12.99 -5.23 22.07
CA ALA A 53 13.16 -4.45 20.85
C ALA A 53 11.88 -4.47 20.01
N LEU A 54 11.52 -3.33 19.42
CA LEU A 54 10.40 -3.19 18.51
C LEU A 54 10.84 -3.46 17.08
N ARG A 55 9.98 -4.15 16.35
CA ARG A 55 10.12 -4.45 14.92
C ARG A 55 8.98 -3.85 14.13
N GLY A 56 9.28 -3.45 12.90
CA GLY A 56 8.31 -2.93 11.96
C GLY A 56 7.27 -3.97 11.54
N VAL A 57 6.10 -3.48 11.23
CA VAL A 57 4.98 -4.31 10.74
C VAL A 57 4.49 -3.81 9.39
N PRO A 58 4.02 -4.71 8.50
CA PRO A 58 3.43 -4.31 7.23
C PRO A 58 2.18 -3.45 7.43
N GLY A 59 2.00 -2.41 6.60
CA GLY A 59 0.79 -1.59 6.60
C GLY A 59 0.71 -0.59 7.76
N ALA A 60 1.82 -0.20 8.37
CA ALA A 60 1.85 0.81 9.43
C ALA A 60 1.29 2.16 8.94
N ILE A 61 1.48 2.51 7.66
CA ILE A 61 0.91 3.72 7.05
C ILE A 61 -0.63 3.76 7.14
N SER A 62 -1.31 2.63 6.93
CA SER A 62 -2.77 2.56 7.07
C SER A 62 -3.22 2.82 8.51
N SER A 63 -2.54 2.18 9.48
CA SER A 63 -2.84 2.38 10.90
C SER A 63 -2.59 3.83 11.33
N ALA A 64 -1.50 4.44 10.85
CA ALA A 64 -1.17 5.82 11.16
C ALA A 64 -2.18 6.81 10.54
N THR A 65 -2.61 6.57 9.29
CA THR A 65 -3.63 7.39 8.65
C THR A 65 -4.94 7.39 9.46
N GLU A 66 -5.40 6.22 9.89
CA GLU A 66 -6.64 6.12 10.66
C GLU A 66 -6.50 6.69 12.09
N ALA A 67 -5.35 6.51 12.74
CA ALA A 67 -5.11 7.12 14.05
C ALA A 67 -5.19 8.65 13.98
N ILE A 68 -4.52 9.26 13.00
CA ILE A 68 -4.55 10.72 12.80
C ILE A 68 -5.97 11.21 12.45
N ARG A 69 -6.70 10.50 11.59
CA ARG A 69 -8.11 10.82 11.28
C ARG A 69 -9.01 10.77 12.51
N ALA A 70 -8.73 9.85 13.43
CA ALA A 70 -9.44 9.72 14.70
C ALA A 70 -8.99 10.75 15.76
N GLY A 71 -8.06 11.66 15.44
CA GLY A 71 -7.51 12.64 16.38
C GLY A 71 -6.60 12.06 17.44
N ARG A 72 -6.03 10.87 17.20
CA ARG A 72 -5.10 10.18 18.10
C ARG A 72 -3.69 10.21 17.57
N ASN A 73 -2.74 10.12 18.47
CA ASN A 73 -1.34 9.93 18.10
C ASN A 73 -1.06 8.44 17.85
N ILE A 74 0.03 8.14 17.13
CA ILE A 74 0.46 6.77 16.92
C ILE A 74 1.94 6.60 17.26
N ILE A 75 2.27 5.47 17.90
CA ILE A 75 3.65 5.05 18.14
C ILE A 75 3.91 3.77 17.33
N VAL A 76 4.92 3.81 16.48
CA VAL A 76 5.34 2.68 15.62
C VAL A 76 6.81 2.35 15.85
N ALA A 77 7.26 1.20 15.34
CA ALA A 77 8.68 0.87 15.34
C ALA A 77 9.47 1.81 14.42
N THR A 78 10.73 2.08 14.76
CA THR A 78 11.65 2.92 13.97
C THR A 78 11.78 2.41 12.52
N GLU A 79 11.67 1.11 12.29
CA GLU A 79 11.68 0.52 10.95
C GLU A 79 10.51 1.00 10.05
N ASN A 80 9.38 1.43 10.64
CA ASN A 80 8.25 2.00 9.91
C ASN A 80 8.35 3.53 9.72
N ALA A 81 9.42 4.17 10.20
CA ALA A 81 9.56 5.64 10.17
C ALA A 81 9.41 6.22 8.75
N ALA A 82 10.01 5.55 7.76
CA ALA A 82 10.02 6.01 6.38
C ALA A 82 8.62 6.10 5.75
N GLU A 83 7.75 5.13 6.02
CA GLU A 83 6.38 5.12 5.48
C GLU A 83 5.43 6.02 6.27
N VAL A 84 5.55 6.05 7.60
CA VAL A 84 4.70 6.86 8.47
C VAL A 84 5.02 8.35 8.36
N GLY A 85 6.29 8.70 8.10
CA GLY A 85 6.74 10.07 7.84
C GLY A 85 6.13 10.73 6.60
N LEU A 86 5.53 9.93 5.69
CA LEU A 86 4.79 10.42 4.52
C LEU A 86 3.42 11.02 4.85
N ILE A 87 2.83 10.66 5.99
CA ILE A 87 1.48 11.11 6.38
C ILE A 87 1.53 12.48 7.02
N SER A 88 2.23 12.60 8.13
CA SER A 88 2.35 13.83 8.93
C SER A 88 3.50 13.72 9.92
N LYS A 89 4.11 14.86 10.22
CA LYS A 89 5.09 14.97 11.32
C LYS A 89 4.40 15.07 12.68
N GLU A 90 3.15 15.52 12.70
CA GLU A 90 2.38 15.69 13.92
C GLU A 90 1.58 14.44 14.22
N GLY A 91 1.63 14.00 15.47
CA GLY A 91 0.90 12.82 15.94
C GLY A 91 1.56 11.46 15.67
N CYS A 92 2.68 11.41 14.92
CA CYS A 92 3.43 10.18 14.69
C CYS A 92 4.72 10.18 15.49
N PHE A 93 4.98 9.07 16.20
CA PHE A 93 6.17 8.85 17.01
C PHE A 93 6.81 7.51 16.65
N ILE A 94 8.14 7.44 16.79
CA ILE A 94 8.90 6.22 16.53
C ILE A 94 9.65 5.78 17.79
N ALA A 95 9.77 4.46 17.96
CA ALA A 95 10.49 3.86 19.06
C ALA A 95 11.18 2.57 18.59
N ASP A 96 12.29 2.24 19.21
CA ASP A 96 13.10 1.04 18.97
C ASP A 96 12.92 -0.03 20.06
N HIS A 97 12.38 0.35 21.22
CA HIS A 97 12.30 -0.52 22.38
C HIS A 97 11.08 -0.23 23.27
N LEU A 98 10.50 -1.28 23.87
CA LEU A 98 9.37 -1.18 24.79
C LEU A 98 9.64 -0.23 25.97
N GLN A 99 10.84 -0.26 26.55
CA GLN A 99 11.21 0.62 27.67
C GLN A 99 11.15 2.10 27.29
N THR A 100 11.55 2.45 26.06
CA THR A 100 11.49 3.82 25.54
C THR A 100 10.05 4.29 25.40
N VAL A 101 9.15 3.39 24.92
CA VAL A 101 7.71 3.65 24.86
C VAL A 101 7.12 3.86 26.27
N CYS A 102 7.45 2.99 27.23
CA CYS A 102 6.97 3.13 28.61
C CYS A 102 7.44 4.44 29.24
N ALA A 103 8.72 4.79 29.09
CA ALA A 103 9.27 6.04 29.62
C ALA A 103 8.60 7.28 29.00
N PHE A 104 8.25 7.23 27.71
CA PHE A 104 7.49 8.28 27.06
C PHE A 104 6.07 8.41 27.61
N LEU A 105 5.36 7.30 27.75
CA LEU A 105 3.99 7.28 28.26
C LEU A 105 3.90 7.75 29.75
N GLU A 106 4.98 7.59 30.49
CA GLU A 106 5.12 8.13 31.86
C GLU A 106 5.58 9.60 31.90
N GLY A 107 5.85 10.22 30.75
CA GLY A 107 6.35 11.59 30.65
C GLY A 107 7.82 11.78 31.03
N LYS A 108 8.59 10.69 31.15
CA LYS A 108 10.01 10.72 31.57
C LYS A 108 10.98 10.90 30.38
N HIS A 109 10.53 10.62 29.17
CA HIS A 109 11.36 10.67 27.94
C HIS A 109 10.52 11.19 26.78
N ALA A 110 11.16 11.84 25.78
CA ALA A 110 10.52 12.24 24.53
C ALA A 110 10.82 11.19 23.46
N LEU A 111 9.82 10.82 22.67
CA LEU A 111 10.03 10.00 21.47
C LEU A 111 10.40 10.88 20.28
N GLU A 112 11.20 10.33 19.40
CA GLU A 112 11.50 10.94 18.13
C GLU A 112 10.26 10.92 17.21
N ARG A 113 10.22 11.90 16.31
CA ARG A 113 9.23 11.95 15.23
C ARG A 113 9.87 11.44 13.94
N PRO A 114 9.09 10.78 13.07
CA PRO A 114 9.62 10.38 11.77
C PRO A 114 10.08 11.64 11.01
N LEU A 115 11.30 11.59 10.48
CA LEU A 115 11.81 12.66 9.65
C LEU A 115 11.03 12.64 8.32
N ALA A 116 10.50 13.78 7.90
CA ALA A 116 10.13 13.93 6.50
C ALA A 116 11.44 13.94 5.71
N GLN A 117 11.73 12.84 5.06
CA GLN A 117 12.87 12.82 4.15
C GLN A 117 12.56 13.69 2.94
N ASP A 118 13.59 14.37 2.44
CA ASP A 118 13.49 15.06 1.15
C ASP A 118 13.02 14.04 0.12
N MET A 119 11.85 14.32 -0.44
CA MET A 119 11.21 13.44 -1.42
C MET A 119 12.16 13.28 -2.59
N ALA A 120 12.58 12.05 -2.86
CA ALA A 120 13.37 11.78 -4.03
C ALA A 120 12.66 12.35 -5.26
N SER A 121 13.36 13.18 -6.02
CA SER A 121 12.82 13.67 -7.29
C SER A 121 12.32 12.48 -8.10
N PRO A 122 11.13 12.56 -8.72
CA PRO A 122 10.59 11.45 -9.49
C PRO A 122 11.68 10.91 -10.41
N THR A 123 11.97 9.63 -10.31
CA THR A 123 12.87 8.96 -11.25
C THR A 123 12.36 9.25 -12.65
N ALA A 124 13.26 9.67 -13.55
CA ALA A 124 12.90 10.02 -14.93
C ALA A 124 12.06 8.88 -15.53
N THR A 125 10.79 9.15 -15.72
CA THR A 125 9.88 8.22 -16.41
C THR A 125 10.21 8.23 -17.88
N ALA A 126 10.07 7.10 -18.54
CA ALA A 126 10.27 7.00 -20.00
C ALA A 126 9.32 7.98 -20.72
N ASP A 127 9.87 8.86 -21.53
CA ASP A 127 9.14 9.93 -22.20
C ASP A 127 8.54 9.44 -23.54
N LEU A 128 7.36 9.92 -23.88
CA LEU A 128 6.70 9.61 -25.16
C LEU A 128 7.49 10.16 -26.36
N ARG A 129 8.30 11.21 -26.18
CA ARG A 129 9.20 11.75 -27.21
C ARG A 129 10.27 10.77 -27.68
N ASP A 130 10.60 9.76 -26.86
CA ASP A 130 11.56 8.72 -27.22
C ASP A 130 11.03 7.79 -28.32
N VAL A 131 9.72 7.82 -28.57
CA VAL A 131 9.07 7.02 -29.60
C VAL A 131 9.15 7.73 -30.94
N ILE A 132 9.88 7.17 -31.87
CA ILE A 132 10.02 7.70 -33.26
C ILE A 132 8.85 7.20 -34.10
N GLY A 133 8.14 8.11 -34.78
CA GLY A 133 6.94 7.78 -35.54
C GLY A 133 5.74 7.44 -34.62
N GLN A 134 4.92 6.48 -35.06
CA GLN A 134 3.76 5.97 -34.29
C GLN A 134 2.72 7.05 -33.91
N GLU A 135 2.45 7.98 -34.83
CA GLU A 135 1.62 9.17 -34.54
C GLU A 135 0.20 8.81 -34.06
N GLN A 136 -0.41 7.74 -34.61
CA GLN A 136 -1.72 7.27 -34.15
C GLN A 136 -1.65 6.70 -32.74
N GLY A 137 -0.61 5.91 -32.45
CA GLY A 137 -0.40 5.34 -31.11
C GLY A 137 -0.13 6.41 -30.06
N LYS A 138 0.71 7.40 -30.38
CA LYS A 138 0.96 8.58 -29.52
C LYS A 138 -0.32 9.35 -29.26
N ARG A 139 -1.11 9.64 -30.29
CA ARG A 139 -2.38 10.35 -30.16
C ARG A 139 -3.39 9.56 -29.31
N GLY A 140 -3.43 8.24 -29.49
CA GLY A 140 -4.22 7.35 -28.63
C GLY A 140 -3.84 7.45 -27.16
N LEU A 141 -2.53 7.46 -26.85
CA LEU A 141 -2.01 7.61 -25.48
C LEU A 141 -2.33 8.98 -24.88
N GLU A 142 -2.21 10.07 -25.66
CA GLU A 142 -2.58 11.42 -25.20
C GLU A 142 -4.06 11.50 -24.80
N ILE A 143 -4.95 10.96 -25.64
CA ILE A 143 -6.40 10.92 -25.34
C ILE A 143 -6.67 10.06 -24.10
N THR A 144 -5.99 8.91 -24.02
CA THR A 144 -6.07 7.99 -22.87
C THR A 144 -5.64 8.68 -21.58
N ALA A 145 -4.51 9.40 -21.62
CA ALA A 145 -4.01 10.14 -20.47
C ALA A 145 -4.94 11.29 -20.05
N ALA A 146 -5.43 12.07 -21.03
CA ALA A 146 -6.27 13.23 -20.76
C ALA A 146 -7.65 12.87 -20.21
N GLY A 147 -8.22 11.73 -20.67
CA GLY A 147 -9.57 11.32 -20.30
C GLY A 147 -9.65 10.21 -19.25
N GLY A 148 -8.51 9.66 -18.80
CA GLY A 148 -8.51 8.50 -17.92
C GLY A 148 -9.09 7.24 -18.57
N HIS A 149 -8.96 7.12 -19.91
CA HIS A 149 -9.58 6.04 -20.67
C HIS A 149 -8.78 4.75 -20.64
N ASN A 150 -9.45 3.61 -20.83
CA ASN A 150 -8.82 2.34 -21.15
C ASN A 150 -8.43 2.32 -22.63
N LEU A 151 -7.37 1.57 -22.99
CA LEU A 151 -6.85 1.51 -24.36
C LEU A 151 -6.50 0.07 -24.74
N LEU A 152 -6.88 -0.31 -25.97
CA LEU A 152 -6.42 -1.54 -26.60
C LEU A 152 -5.52 -1.23 -27.78
N LEU A 153 -4.30 -1.73 -27.76
CA LEU A 153 -3.30 -1.63 -28.81
C LEU A 153 -3.32 -2.92 -29.66
N ILE A 154 -3.68 -2.81 -30.93
CA ILE A 154 -3.71 -3.95 -31.86
C ILE A 154 -2.66 -3.72 -32.96
N GLY A 155 -1.80 -4.70 -33.20
CA GLY A 155 -0.78 -4.60 -34.27
C GLY A 155 0.12 -5.82 -34.30
N PRO A 156 0.88 -6.02 -35.38
CA PRO A 156 1.81 -7.13 -35.52
C PRO A 156 2.88 -7.18 -34.43
N PRO A 157 3.54 -8.33 -34.22
CA PRO A 157 4.68 -8.41 -33.31
C PRO A 157 5.77 -7.39 -33.69
N GLY A 158 6.49 -6.85 -32.71
CA GLY A 158 7.61 -5.92 -32.95
C GLY A 158 7.20 -4.47 -33.29
N THR A 159 5.90 -4.12 -33.31
CA THR A 159 5.46 -2.75 -33.61
C THR A 159 5.57 -1.77 -32.43
N GLY A 160 6.13 -2.18 -31.29
CA GLY A 160 6.38 -1.28 -30.16
C GLY A 160 5.19 -1.04 -29.24
N LYS A 161 4.16 -1.89 -29.24
CA LYS A 161 2.97 -1.76 -28.37
C LYS A 161 3.34 -1.65 -26.87
N THR A 162 4.19 -2.54 -26.38
CA THR A 162 4.71 -2.54 -25.01
C THR A 162 5.50 -1.28 -24.69
N MET A 163 6.31 -0.82 -25.67
CA MET A 163 7.05 0.43 -25.56
C MET A 163 6.11 1.63 -25.43
N LEU A 164 5.07 1.73 -26.24
CA LEU A 164 4.06 2.77 -26.16
C LEU A 164 3.34 2.75 -24.81
N ALA A 165 2.84 1.58 -24.38
CA ALA A 165 2.13 1.42 -23.12
C ALA A 165 2.97 1.90 -21.92
N SER A 166 4.27 1.58 -21.89
CA SER A 166 5.17 1.99 -20.81
C SER A 166 5.40 3.51 -20.72
N ARG A 167 5.21 4.26 -21.81
CA ARG A 167 5.34 5.73 -21.84
C ARG A 167 4.10 6.45 -21.30
N LEU A 168 2.98 5.75 -21.12
CA LEU A 168 1.77 6.38 -20.56
C LEU A 168 2.02 6.97 -19.19
N SER A 169 2.80 6.30 -18.33
CA SER A 169 3.15 6.83 -17.01
C SER A 169 3.90 8.16 -17.05
N GLY A 170 4.64 8.45 -18.13
CA GLY A 170 5.41 9.69 -18.32
C GLY A 170 4.57 10.90 -18.75
N ILE A 171 3.35 10.67 -19.25
CA ILE A 171 2.44 11.74 -19.68
C ILE A 171 1.24 11.93 -18.74
N LEU A 172 1.06 11.03 -17.77
CA LEU A 172 0.07 11.21 -16.71
C LEU A 172 0.55 12.23 -15.66
N PRO A 173 -0.37 13.03 -15.11
CA PRO A 173 -0.03 13.91 -13.99
C PRO A 173 0.45 13.09 -12.79
N PRO A 174 1.35 13.63 -11.94
CA PRO A 174 1.75 12.96 -10.71
C PRO A 174 0.52 12.69 -9.82
N LEU A 175 0.64 11.74 -8.91
CA LEU A 175 -0.41 11.47 -7.92
C LEU A 175 -0.60 12.69 -7.03
N SER A 176 -1.85 13.00 -6.69
CA SER A 176 -2.14 13.89 -5.58
C SER A 176 -1.65 13.27 -4.27
N ASN A 177 -1.53 14.04 -3.20
CA ASN A 177 -1.12 13.51 -1.89
C ASN A 177 -2.09 12.42 -1.38
N GLU A 178 -3.38 12.58 -1.64
CA GLU A 178 -4.40 11.60 -1.26
C GLU A 178 -4.26 10.30 -2.05
N GLU A 179 -4.15 10.38 -3.38
CA GLU A 179 -3.90 9.22 -4.25
C GLU A 179 -2.57 8.52 -3.90
N ALA A 180 -1.54 9.30 -3.56
CA ALA A 180 -0.24 8.77 -3.17
C ALA A 180 -0.32 7.99 -1.85
N LEU A 181 -1.07 8.49 -0.86
CA LEU A 181 -1.31 7.80 0.41
C LEU A 181 -2.11 6.51 0.21
N GLU A 182 -3.17 6.53 -0.60
CA GLU A 182 -3.94 5.32 -0.94
C GLU A 182 -3.06 4.24 -1.58
N SER A 183 -2.24 4.62 -2.56
CA SER A 183 -1.33 3.70 -3.26
C SER A 183 -0.21 3.19 -2.36
N ALA A 184 0.33 4.07 -1.49
CA ALA A 184 1.33 3.72 -0.49
C ALA A 184 0.79 2.73 0.54
N ALA A 185 -0.46 2.90 0.98
CA ALA A 185 -1.11 2.00 1.93
C ALA A 185 -1.21 0.55 1.39
N ILE A 186 -1.52 0.39 0.10
CA ILE A 186 -1.56 -0.93 -0.54
C ILE A 186 -0.15 -1.50 -0.70
N LEU A 187 0.80 -0.68 -1.15
CA LEU A 187 2.18 -1.10 -1.39
C LEU A 187 2.88 -1.52 -0.09
N SER A 188 2.62 -0.84 1.01
CA SER A 188 3.16 -1.10 2.33
C SER A 188 2.81 -2.51 2.86
N LEU A 189 1.66 -3.07 2.45
CA LEU A 189 1.27 -4.44 2.80
C LEU A 189 2.17 -5.52 2.16
N VAL A 190 2.83 -5.19 1.05
CA VAL A 190 3.65 -6.14 0.28
C VAL A 190 5.14 -5.83 0.41
N ASN A 191 5.49 -4.55 0.34
CA ASN A 191 6.89 -4.10 0.36
C ASN A 191 7.01 -2.67 0.87
N ALA A 192 7.15 -2.53 2.18
CA ALA A 192 7.28 -1.23 2.85
C ALA A 192 8.52 -0.44 2.38
N ASP A 193 9.63 -1.11 2.07
CA ASP A 193 10.89 -0.45 1.66
C ASP A 193 10.79 0.30 0.33
N THR A 194 9.82 -0.06 -0.50
CA THR A 194 9.62 0.59 -1.80
C THR A 194 8.65 1.76 -1.76
N VAL A 195 7.89 1.92 -0.69
CA VAL A 195 6.85 2.96 -0.55
C VAL A 195 7.44 4.35 -0.76
N GLN A 196 8.52 4.65 -0.05
CA GLN A 196 9.19 5.95 -0.13
C GLN A 196 9.78 6.23 -1.52
N LYS A 197 10.42 5.21 -2.14
CA LYS A 197 11.04 5.33 -3.47
C LYS A 197 10.02 5.59 -4.57
N ARG A 198 8.77 5.15 -4.36
CA ARG A 198 7.68 5.28 -5.34
C ARG A 198 6.63 6.32 -4.95
N TRP A 199 6.92 7.14 -3.96
CA TRP A 199 6.02 8.19 -3.54
C TRP A 199 5.63 9.11 -4.70
N GLN A 200 4.34 9.41 -4.83
CA GLN A 200 3.74 10.22 -5.90
C GLN A 200 3.95 9.70 -7.33
N GLN A 201 4.56 8.53 -7.52
CA GLN A 201 4.66 7.90 -8.83
C GLN A 201 3.43 7.03 -9.10
N ARG A 202 2.84 7.19 -10.28
CA ARG A 202 1.74 6.30 -10.69
C ARG A 202 2.26 4.88 -10.88
N PRO A 203 1.64 3.89 -10.22
CA PRO A 203 2.02 2.49 -10.41
C PRO A 203 1.85 2.08 -11.88
N PHE A 204 2.83 1.36 -12.41
CA PHE A 204 2.73 0.66 -13.67
C PHE A 204 2.93 -0.83 -13.39
N ARG A 205 1.87 -1.61 -13.54
CA ARG A 205 1.87 -3.05 -13.30
C ARG A 205 1.69 -3.78 -14.61
N SER A 206 2.60 -4.71 -14.90
CA SER A 206 2.59 -5.51 -16.13
C SER A 206 2.77 -6.99 -15.76
N PRO A 207 1.72 -7.64 -15.26
CA PRO A 207 1.77 -9.07 -14.95
C PRO A 207 1.97 -9.88 -16.23
N HIS A 208 2.71 -10.97 -16.12
CA HIS A 208 2.85 -11.93 -17.22
C HIS A 208 1.52 -12.64 -17.47
N HIS A 209 1.21 -13.02 -18.71
CA HIS A 209 -0.05 -13.67 -19.06
C HIS A 209 -0.28 -15.00 -18.30
N SER A 210 0.78 -15.68 -17.85
CA SER A 210 0.70 -16.87 -17.00
C SER A 210 0.42 -16.60 -15.53
N ALA A 211 0.21 -15.32 -15.12
CA ALA A 211 -0.09 -14.98 -13.74
C ALA A 211 -1.40 -15.66 -13.29
N SER A 212 -1.34 -16.32 -12.13
CA SER A 212 -2.51 -16.99 -11.57
C SER A 212 -3.60 -15.98 -11.17
N LEU A 213 -4.86 -16.43 -11.13
CA LEU A 213 -5.97 -15.61 -10.64
C LEU A 213 -5.67 -15.01 -9.25
N THR A 214 -5.05 -15.78 -8.35
CA THR A 214 -4.65 -15.29 -7.01
C THR A 214 -3.57 -14.22 -7.08
N ALA A 215 -2.63 -14.31 -8.00
CA ALA A 215 -1.62 -13.26 -8.20
C ALA A 215 -2.27 -11.96 -8.71
N MET A 216 -3.28 -12.07 -9.56
CA MET A 216 -3.98 -10.93 -10.13
C MET A 216 -4.92 -10.25 -9.13
N VAL A 217 -5.80 -11.02 -8.49
CA VAL A 217 -6.86 -10.49 -7.61
C VAL A 217 -6.35 -10.30 -6.18
N GLY A 218 -5.40 -11.10 -5.77
CA GLY A 218 -4.95 -11.17 -4.39
C GLY A 218 -5.53 -12.38 -3.65
N GLY A 219 -5.13 -12.56 -2.42
CA GLY A 219 -5.56 -13.67 -1.58
C GLY A 219 -4.40 -14.32 -0.82
N GLY A 220 -4.54 -15.60 -0.52
CA GLY A 220 -3.60 -16.34 0.31
C GLY A 220 -4.18 -16.69 1.67
N ALA A 221 -3.39 -17.36 2.53
CA ALA A 221 -3.76 -17.67 3.91
C ALA A 221 -3.92 -16.36 4.72
N ILE A 222 -2.97 -15.47 4.55
CA ILE A 222 -3.06 -14.06 4.94
C ILE A 222 -3.41 -13.30 3.66
N PRO A 223 -4.61 -12.69 3.56
CA PRO A 223 -5.02 -12.00 2.35
C PRO A 223 -4.08 -10.83 2.01
N ALA A 224 -3.41 -10.94 0.88
CA ALA A 224 -2.55 -9.89 0.35
C ALA A 224 -3.16 -9.30 -0.93
N PRO A 225 -2.90 -8.01 -1.26
CA PRO A 225 -3.34 -7.40 -2.51
C PRO A 225 -2.66 -8.05 -3.71
N GLY A 226 -3.39 -8.23 -4.81
CA GLY A 226 -2.86 -8.69 -6.09
C GLY A 226 -2.46 -7.55 -7.01
N GLU A 227 -2.01 -7.91 -8.22
CA GLU A 227 -1.53 -6.95 -9.25
C GLU A 227 -2.56 -5.88 -9.59
N ILE A 228 -3.84 -6.22 -9.58
CA ILE A 228 -4.95 -5.30 -9.84
C ILE A 228 -5.01 -4.21 -8.77
N SER A 229 -4.93 -4.58 -7.49
CA SER A 229 -4.90 -3.60 -6.39
C SER A 229 -3.59 -2.82 -6.33
N LEU A 230 -2.46 -3.46 -6.66
CA LEU A 230 -1.15 -2.81 -6.76
C LEU A 230 -1.06 -1.80 -7.92
N ALA A 231 -1.98 -1.89 -8.90
CA ALA A 231 -2.13 -0.91 -9.98
C ALA A 231 -3.01 0.30 -9.61
N HIS A 232 -3.55 0.34 -8.38
CA HIS A 232 -4.45 1.40 -7.93
C HIS A 232 -3.87 2.81 -8.16
N ASN A 233 -4.68 3.73 -8.68
CA ASN A 233 -4.33 5.08 -9.11
C ASN A 233 -3.25 5.14 -10.21
N GLY A 234 -3.03 4.02 -10.93
CA GLY A 234 -2.01 3.87 -11.95
C GLY A 234 -2.49 3.09 -13.17
N ILE A 235 -1.62 2.28 -13.72
CA ILE A 235 -1.82 1.55 -14.97
C ILE A 235 -1.67 0.05 -14.72
N LEU A 236 -2.66 -0.71 -15.19
CA LEU A 236 -2.56 -2.16 -15.37
C LEU A 236 -2.38 -2.45 -16.86
N PHE A 237 -1.20 -2.93 -17.24
CA PHE A 237 -0.88 -3.28 -18.61
C PHE A 237 -0.94 -4.79 -18.81
N LEU A 238 -1.77 -5.27 -19.74
CA LEU A 238 -1.89 -6.67 -20.13
C LEU A 238 -1.35 -6.85 -21.54
N ASP A 239 -0.12 -7.32 -21.64
CA ASP A 239 0.46 -7.70 -22.94
C ASP A 239 -0.03 -9.09 -23.33
N GLU A 240 -0.15 -9.34 -24.65
CA GLU A 240 -0.66 -10.61 -25.17
C GLU A 240 -2.02 -10.97 -24.58
N LEU A 241 -2.96 -10.01 -24.55
CA LEU A 241 -4.28 -10.15 -23.91
C LEU A 241 -4.99 -11.49 -24.15
N PRO A 242 -4.99 -12.09 -25.37
CA PRO A 242 -5.64 -13.37 -25.62
C PRO A 242 -5.01 -14.58 -24.91
N GLU A 243 -3.75 -14.46 -24.46
CA GLU A 243 -3.02 -15.54 -23.79
C GLU A 243 -3.37 -15.64 -22.27
N PHE A 244 -4.05 -14.64 -21.72
CA PHE A 244 -4.53 -14.72 -20.35
C PHE A 244 -5.68 -15.71 -20.20
N GLU A 245 -5.67 -16.46 -19.11
CA GLU A 245 -6.79 -17.33 -18.78
C GLU A 245 -8.12 -16.54 -18.70
N ARG A 246 -9.18 -17.06 -19.29
CA ARG A 246 -10.49 -16.41 -19.30
C ARG A 246 -10.98 -16.02 -17.89
N ARG A 247 -10.73 -16.87 -16.90
CA ARG A 247 -11.11 -16.59 -15.50
C ARG A 247 -10.42 -15.34 -14.95
N THR A 248 -9.16 -15.13 -15.34
CA THR A 248 -8.38 -13.95 -14.96
C THR A 248 -8.95 -12.69 -15.62
N LEU A 249 -9.34 -12.76 -16.89
CA LEU A 249 -9.97 -11.64 -17.59
C LEU A 249 -11.37 -11.34 -17.04
N ASP A 250 -12.17 -12.37 -16.71
CA ASP A 250 -13.49 -12.18 -16.10
C ASP A 250 -13.39 -11.50 -14.72
N ALA A 251 -12.32 -11.74 -13.97
CA ALA A 251 -12.11 -11.11 -12.66
C ALA A 251 -11.78 -9.60 -12.75
N LEU A 252 -11.45 -9.07 -13.92
CA LEU A 252 -11.25 -7.63 -14.13
C LEU A 252 -12.56 -6.84 -14.20
N ARG A 253 -13.68 -7.48 -14.44
CA ARG A 253 -14.97 -6.78 -14.60
C ARG A 253 -15.35 -6.00 -13.36
N GLU A 254 -15.33 -6.66 -12.21
CA GLU A 254 -15.69 -6.03 -10.94
C GLU A 254 -14.84 -4.77 -10.66
N PRO A 255 -13.49 -4.83 -10.66
CA PRO A 255 -12.68 -3.65 -10.37
C PRO A 255 -12.79 -2.55 -11.44
N ILE A 256 -13.01 -2.87 -12.71
CA ILE A 256 -13.22 -1.85 -13.75
C ILE A 256 -14.52 -1.08 -13.51
N GLU A 257 -15.57 -1.74 -13.03
CA GLU A 257 -16.87 -1.12 -12.79
C GLU A 257 -16.96 -0.44 -11.43
N SER A 258 -16.48 -1.11 -10.35
CA SER A 258 -16.64 -0.66 -8.97
C SER A 258 -15.44 0.14 -8.44
N GLY A 259 -14.27 0.00 -9.07
CA GLY A 259 -13.00 0.55 -8.54
C GLY A 259 -12.49 -0.19 -7.30
N GLN A 260 -12.99 -1.39 -7.01
CA GLN A 260 -12.66 -2.17 -5.82
C GLN A 260 -12.58 -3.67 -6.13
N ILE A 261 -11.86 -4.39 -5.29
CA ILE A 261 -11.83 -5.85 -5.27
C ILE A 261 -12.30 -6.33 -3.90
N HIS A 262 -13.25 -7.24 -3.89
CA HIS A 262 -13.75 -7.88 -2.68
C HIS A 262 -13.19 -9.29 -2.54
N LEU A 263 -12.29 -9.49 -1.56
CA LEU A 263 -11.80 -10.80 -1.17
C LEU A 263 -12.67 -11.37 -0.06
N SER A 264 -13.51 -12.34 -0.40
CA SER A 264 -14.32 -13.07 0.58
C SER A 264 -13.66 -14.42 0.90
N ARG A 265 -13.25 -14.59 2.14
CA ARG A 265 -12.72 -15.85 2.68
C ARG A 265 -13.50 -16.23 3.93
N THR A 266 -13.41 -17.49 4.34
CA THR A 266 -14.18 -18.05 5.46
C THR A 266 -14.02 -17.26 6.77
N ARG A 267 -12.89 -16.56 6.94
CA ARG A 267 -12.56 -15.82 8.17
C ARG A 267 -12.39 -14.31 8.00
N ALA A 268 -12.39 -13.78 6.76
CA ALA A 268 -12.20 -12.36 6.54
C ALA A 268 -12.86 -11.91 5.23
N LYS A 269 -13.50 -10.75 5.28
CA LYS A 269 -13.92 -9.99 4.09
C LYS A 269 -13.03 -8.77 4.03
N ILE A 270 -12.25 -8.66 2.98
CA ILE A 270 -11.32 -7.55 2.77
C ILE A 270 -11.66 -6.90 1.44
N THR A 271 -11.70 -5.58 1.43
CA THR A 271 -11.88 -4.80 0.21
C THR A 271 -10.61 -4.01 -0.05
N TYR A 272 -10.04 -4.18 -1.23
CA TYR A 272 -8.93 -3.36 -1.70
C TYR A 272 -9.41 -2.39 -2.77
N PRO A 273 -8.96 -1.13 -2.76
CA PRO A 273 -9.19 -0.22 -3.86
C PRO A 273 -8.44 -0.71 -5.11
N ALA A 274 -9.05 -0.49 -6.29
CA ALA A 274 -8.56 -0.99 -7.56
C ALA A 274 -8.98 -0.06 -8.73
N ARG A 275 -8.83 1.25 -8.57
CA ARG A 275 -9.04 2.24 -9.62
C ARG A 275 -7.78 2.34 -10.47
N PHE A 276 -7.80 1.86 -11.68
CA PHE A 276 -6.66 1.86 -12.59
C PHE A 276 -7.11 2.12 -14.03
N GLN A 277 -6.19 2.56 -14.88
CA GLN A 277 -6.38 2.55 -16.32
C GLN A 277 -5.93 1.20 -16.87
N LEU A 278 -6.82 0.51 -17.59
CA LEU A 278 -6.49 -0.73 -18.25
C LEU A 278 -5.91 -0.44 -19.64
N ILE A 279 -4.68 -0.83 -19.84
CA ILE A 279 -4.04 -0.83 -21.15
C ILE A 279 -3.80 -2.27 -21.55
N ALA A 280 -4.24 -2.65 -22.72
CA ALA A 280 -4.03 -4.00 -23.23
C ALA A 280 -3.37 -3.98 -24.61
N ALA A 281 -2.62 -5.03 -24.91
CA ALA A 281 -2.02 -5.21 -26.24
C ALA A 281 -2.31 -6.62 -26.77
N MET A 282 -2.52 -6.73 -28.07
CA MET A 282 -2.71 -8.01 -28.74
C MET A 282 -2.20 -7.97 -30.19
N ASN A 283 -1.95 -9.14 -30.72
CA ASN A 283 -1.74 -9.32 -32.14
C ASN A 283 -3.10 -9.51 -32.84
N PRO A 284 -3.21 -9.18 -34.14
CA PRO A 284 -4.44 -9.37 -34.92
C PRO A 284 -4.86 -10.81 -34.99
#